data_ac163211b7c0aa759c130b98760b51c0
#
_entry.id   ac163211b7c0aa759c130b98760b51c0
#
_cell.length_a   1.000
_cell.length_b   1.000
_cell.length_c   1.000
_cell.angle_alpha   90.00
_cell.angle_beta   90.00
_cell.angle_gamma   90.00
#
_symmetry.space_group_name_H-M   'P 1'
#
loop_
_entity.id
_entity.type
_entity.pdbx_description
1 polymer ?
#
loop_
_entity_poly.entity_id
_entity_poly.type
_entity_poly.pdbx_seq_one_letter_code
_entity_poly.pdbx_strand_id
1 'polypeptide(L)'
;MVPNSSGAPWSPPSIAPMLAVPGPLPVPDTDWAFEAKWDGARCVLTTTGDGTVRLTSRAGNDVTMTYPELQALGGVLGGRGAVLDGEVVVLNASGRPDFGLLQRRMGVVNARRAARLALDSPAHLMIFDVMFLDGTTLLDSSYAERREALSWLGLEGPHWSVPAYVHGQGAQVWDAVVREGLEGVVAKRLSSPYAPGVRSAHWRKTRRMETLDVIIGGWTQRNGAAEGVPGAVLVGLDGPAGLRYAGSVGSGMSEHEIAELSAYLAVITRSTSPFVDQSDVAGAHWVEPRLVAEVTAAEWTTAGRLRHPVWQRLRPDLTRLE
;
A
#
# COMPACT_ATOMS: atom_id res chain seq x y z
N MET A 1 27.39 23.19 21.57
CA MET A 1 26.35 24.08 20.96
C MET A 1 27.08 25.22 20.27
N VAL A 2 27.23 25.18 18.93
CA VAL A 2 27.79 26.30 18.16
C VAL A 2 26.60 27.10 17.64
N PRO A 3 26.42 28.37 17.99
CA PRO A 3 25.31 29.18 17.49
C PRO A 3 25.52 29.42 16.00
N ASN A 4 24.54 29.02 15.19
CA ASN A 4 24.49 29.33 13.77
C ASN A 4 24.28 30.86 13.61
N SER A 5 25.25 31.57 13.04
CA SER A 5 25.31 33.02 12.93
C SER A 5 24.48 33.63 11.78
N SER A 6 23.60 32.88 11.16
CA SER A 6 22.62 33.36 10.19
C SER A 6 21.24 33.36 10.84
N GLY A 7 20.66 34.52 11.14
CA GLY A 7 19.38 34.70 11.86
C GLY A 7 18.12 34.14 11.15
N ALA A 8 18.25 33.09 10.33
CA ALA A 8 17.12 32.32 9.85
C ALA A 8 16.73 31.27 10.92
N PRO A 9 15.43 31.08 11.21
CA PRO A 9 14.99 30.03 12.12
C PRO A 9 15.48 28.68 11.62
N TRP A 10 16.10 27.90 12.51
CA TRP A 10 16.53 26.55 12.18
C TRP A 10 15.34 25.71 11.70
N SER A 11 15.53 24.96 10.62
CA SER A 11 14.52 24.10 10.04
C SER A 11 15.10 22.70 9.78
N PRO A 12 14.39 21.62 10.15
CA PRO A 12 14.82 20.27 9.83
C PRO A 12 14.95 20.06 8.32
N PRO A 13 15.85 19.19 7.88
CA PRO A 13 16.01 18.89 6.46
C PRO A 13 14.76 18.24 5.88
N SER A 14 14.46 18.52 4.60
CA SER A 14 13.47 17.74 3.84
C SER A 14 14.09 16.39 3.46
N ILE A 15 13.53 15.30 3.95
CA ILE A 15 14.04 13.94 3.74
C ILE A 15 12.99 13.13 3.00
N ALA A 16 13.35 12.61 1.82
CA ALA A 16 12.50 11.71 1.06
C ALA A 16 12.44 10.32 1.71
N PRO A 17 11.28 9.64 1.75
CA PRO A 17 11.18 8.34 2.40
C PRO A 17 11.96 7.24 1.67
N MET A 18 12.66 6.39 2.42
CA MET A 18 13.28 5.16 1.94
C MET A 18 12.22 4.15 1.52
N LEU A 19 12.48 3.38 0.46
CA LEU A 19 11.51 2.47 -0.14
C LEU A 19 11.94 1.02 -0.02
N ALA A 20 10.98 0.13 0.29
CA ALA A 20 11.21 -1.31 0.32
C ALA A 20 11.17 -1.95 -1.08
N VAL A 21 12.00 -2.98 -1.31
CA VAL A 21 11.89 -3.87 -2.46
C VAL A 21 10.81 -4.95 -2.20
N PRO A 22 10.06 -5.39 -3.21
CA PRO A 22 9.22 -6.58 -3.08
C PRO A 22 10.09 -7.85 -3.00
N GLY A 23 9.64 -8.84 -2.25
CA GLY A 23 10.34 -10.11 -2.15
C GLY A 23 9.80 -11.00 -1.04
N PRO A 24 10.28 -12.25 -0.94
CA PRO A 24 9.93 -13.15 0.16
C PRO A 24 10.53 -12.65 1.48
N LEU A 25 10.03 -13.20 2.58
CA LEU A 25 10.65 -12.99 3.90
C LEU A 25 12.13 -13.42 3.86
N PRO A 26 13.02 -12.65 4.48
CA PRO A 26 14.44 -13.02 4.53
C PRO A 26 14.66 -14.30 5.33
N VAL A 27 15.59 -15.14 4.85
CA VAL A 27 16.08 -16.35 5.52
C VAL A 27 17.61 -16.38 5.34
N PRO A 28 18.40 -16.47 6.41
CA PRO A 28 18.01 -16.43 7.83
C PRO A 28 17.44 -15.05 8.22
N ASP A 29 16.63 -15.02 9.28
CA ASP A 29 15.88 -13.85 9.71
C ASP A 29 16.45 -13.15 10.97
N THR A 30 17.52 -13.69 11.54
CA THR A 30 18.17 -13.23 12.78
C THR A 30 18.66 -11.77 12.76
N ASP A 31 18.97 -11.23 11.57
CA ASP A 31 19.43 -9.86 11.39
C ASP A 31 18.30 -8.89 11.02
N TRP A 32 17.05 -9.34 11.11
CA TRP A 32 15.90 -8.61 10.60
C TRP A 32 14.87 -8.31 11.68
N ALA A 33 14.30 -7.13 11.58
CA ALA A 33 13.09 -6.72 12.27
C ALA A 33 11.89 -6.87 11.33
N PHE A 34 10.77 -7.35 11.85
CA PHE A 34 9.54 -7.56 11.11
C PHE A 34 8.44 -6.67 11.66
N GLU A 35 7.84 -5.88 10.79
CA GLU A 35 6.72 -4.98 11.09
C GLU A 35 5.52 -5.36 10.25
N ALA A 36 4.32 -5.08 10.75
CA ALA A 36 3.12 -5.13 9.90
C ALA A 36 3.25 -4.13 8.76
N LYS A 37 2.89 -4.56 7.55
CA LYS A 37 2.73 -3.65 6.42
C LYS A 37 1.37 -3.00 6.49
N TRP A 38 1.36 -1.70 6.81
CA TRP A 38 0.15 -0.91 6.88
C TRP A 38 -0.37 -0.57 5.48
N ASP A 39 -1.66 -0.74 5.24
CA ASP A 39 -2.32 -0.32 4.01
C ASP A 39 -2.80 1.12 4.14
N GLY A 40 -1.96 2.04 3.73
CA GLY A 40 -2.15 3.47 3.95
C GLY A 40 -1.48 4.37 2.91
N ALA A 41 -1.20 5.58 3.33
CA ALA A 41 -0.46 6.58 2.57
C ALA A 41 0.81 6.98 3.32
N ARG A 42 1.98 6.77 2.70
CA ARG A 42 3.27 7.17 3.27
C ARG A 42 3.29 8.65 3.57
N CYS A 43 3.72 8.98 4.76
CA CYS A 43 3.81 10.35 5.24
C CYS A 43 5.09 10.58 6.03
N VAL A 44 5.79 11.66 5.70
CA VAL A 44 6.90 12.18 6.52
C VAL A 44 6.37 13.37 7.33
N LEU A 45 6.53 13.29 8.64
CA LEU A 45 6.21 14.36 9.57
C LEU A 45 7.48 15.14 9.91
N THR A 46 7.41 16.46 9.82
CA THR A 46 8.50 17.36 10.18
C THR A 46 8.00 18.37 11.19
N THR A 47 8.77 18.63 12.26
CA THR A 47 8.52 19.69 13.21
C THR A 47 9.82 20.42 13.56
N THR A 48 9.72 21.74 13.74
CA THR A 48 10.84 22.59 14.19
C THR A 48 10.93 22.70 15.71
N GLY A 49 9.97 22.12 16.43
CA GLY A 49 9.84 22.26 17.87
C GLY A 49 9.03 23.47 18.32
N ASP A 50 8.34 24.15 17.40
CA ASP A 50 7.47 25.30 17.69
C ASP A 50 6.01 24.91 18.03
N GLY A 51 5.77 23.60 18.17
CA GLY A 51 4.44 23.05 18.44
C GLY A 51 3.62 22.77 17.18
N THR A 52 4.14 23.09 15.98
CA THR A 52 3.50 22.78 14.71
C THR A 52 4.15 21.57 14.03
N VAL A 53 3.39 20.88 13.18
CA VAL A 53 3.91 19.82 12.32
C VAL A 53 3.56 20.09 10.87
N ARG A 54 4.46 19.71 9.99
CA ARG A 54 4.25 19.63 8.56
C ARG A 54 4.24 18.19 8.12
N LEU A 55 3.26 17.82 7.31
CA LEU A 55 3.09 16.50 6.77
C LEU A 55 3.36 16.53 5.26
N THR A 56 4.27 15.65 4.79
CA THR A 56 4.56 15.52 3.37
C THR A 56 4.29 14.12 2.89
N SER A 57 3.64 13.98 1.74
CA SER A 57 3.40 12.69 1.11
C SER A 57 4.69 12.06 0.58
N ARG A 58 4.64 10.81 0.17
CA ARG A 58 5.76 10.12 -0.49
C ARG A 58 6.34 10.88 -1.69
N ALA A 59 5.50 11.63 -2.42
CA ALA A 59 5.92 12.44 -3.57
C ALA A 59 6.43 13.83 -3.19
N GLY A 60 6.48 14.15 -1.88
CA GLY A 60 6.92 15.45 -1.38
C GLY A 60 5.84 16.53 -1.34
N ASN A 61 4.58 16.20 -1.69
CA ASN A 61 3.49 17.17 -1.63
C ASN A 61 3.08 17.44 -0.18
N ASP A 62 2.79 18.70 0.15
CA ASP A 62 2.26 19.07 1.45
C ASP A 62 0.83 18.54 1.62
N VAL A 63 0.61 17.72 2.63
CA VAL A 63 -0.69 17.14 2.99
C VAL A 63 -1.14 17.52 4.40
N THR A 64 -0.51 18.53 4.98
CA THR A 64 -0.77 19.00 6.35
C THR A 64 -2.25 19.32 6.57
N MET A 65 -2.87 20.06 5.66
CA MET A 65 -4.28 20.43 5.73
C MET A 65 -5.26 19.27 5.58
N THR A 66 -4.79 18.15 5.00
CA THR A 66 -5.61 16.95 4.78
C THR A 66 -5.90 16.20 6.10
N TYR A 67 -4.98 16.28 7.06
CA TYR A 67 -5.01 15.54 8.32
C TYR A 67 -4.87 16.47 9.54
N PRO A 68 -5.85 17.36 9.80
CA PRO A 68 -5.75 18.35 10.88
C PRO A 68 -5.64 17.71 12.28
N GLU A 69 -6.17 16.51 12.50
CA GLU A 69 -6.07 15.74 13.75
C GLU A 69 -4.62 15.39 14.12
N LEU A 70 -3.72 15.28 13.15
CA LEU A 70 -2.31 14.98 13.39
C LEU A 70 -1.50 16.18 13.86
N GLN A 71 -2.06 17.40 13.80
CA GLN A 71 -1.38 18.63 14.26
C GLN A 71 -1.06 18.59 15.76
N ALA A 72 -1.87 17.90 16.55
CA ALA A 72 -1.65 17.75 17.99
C ALA A 72 -0.31 17.07 18.33
N LEU A 73 0.29 16.31 17.39
CA LEU A 73 1.61 15.71 17.56
C LEU A 73 2.71 16.73 17.81
N GLY A 74 2.58 17.96 17.26
CA GLY A 74 3.54 19.04 17.52
C GLY A 74 3.65 19.39 19.00
N GLY A 75 2.53 19.42 19.72
CA GLY A 75 2.50 19.63 21.16
C GLY A 75 3.11 18.48 21.96
N VAL A 76 2.88 17.23 21.53
CA VAL A 76 3.42 16.03 22.19
C VAL A 76 4.93 15.92 22.02
N LEU A 77 5.47 16.34 20.88
CA LEU A 77 6.92 16.39 20.66
C LEU A 77 7.64 17.43 21.52
N GLY A 78 6.90 18.29 22.23
CA GLY A 78 7.41 19.01 23.41
C GLY A 78 8.57 19.97 23.13
N GLY A 79 8.57 20.65 21.99
CA GLY A 79 9.64 21.59 21.60
C GLY A 79 10.81 20.91 20.87
N ARG A 80 10.75 19.61 20.58
CA ARG A 80 11.77 18.88 19.83
C ARG A 80 11.66 19.11 18.34
N GLY A 81 12.81 19.32 17.68
CA GLY A 81 12.90 19.28 16.23
C GLY A 81 13.02 17.83 15.74
N ALA A 82 12.13 17.37 14.88
CA ALA A 82 12.13 15.97 14.42
C ALA A 82 11.71 15.81 12.96
N VAL A 83 12.22 14.75 12.31
CA VAL A 83 11.70 14.21 11.04
C VAL A 83 11.38 12.74 11.26
N LEU A 84 10.10 12.41 11.19
CA LEU A 84 9.57 11.07 11.45
C LEU A 84 8.99 10.48 10.16
N ASP A 85 9.13 9.16 9.99
CA ASP A 85 8.61 8.42 8.85
C ASP A 85 7.47 7.51 9.31
N GLY A 86 6.36 7.54 8.60
CA GLY A 86 5.17 6.80 8.98
C GLY A 86 4.23 6.50 7.81
N GLU A 87 3.15 5.81 8.15
CA GLU A 87 2.03 5.53 7.24
C GLU A 87 0.75 6.08 7.85
N VAL A 88 0.04 6.95 7.11
CA VAL A 88 -1.30 7.40 7.50
C VAL A 88 -2.30 6.32 7.10
N VAL A 89 -3.10 5.87 8.05
CA VAL A 89 -4.20 4.93 7.84
C VAL A 89 -5.51 5.52 8.35
N VAL A 90 -6.63 4.98 7.91
CA VAL A 90 -7.93 5.16 8.55
C VAL A 90 -8.40 3.78 9.00
N LEU A 91 -8.80 3.67 10.26
CA LEU A 91 -9.25 2.39 10.82
C LEU A 91 -10.77 2.27 10.66
N ASN A 92 -11.23 1.08 10.28
CA ASN A 92 -12.66 0.77 10.27
C ASN A 92 -13.20 0.46 11.67
N ALA A 93 -14.47 0.14 11.79
CA ALA A 93 -15.14 -0.15 13.06
C ALA A 93 -14.54 -1.36 13.81
N SER A 94 -13.80 -2.25 13.13
CA SER A 94 -13.10 -3.37 13.76
C SER A 94 -11.64 -3.05 14.12
N GLY A 95 -11.21 -1.79 13.98
CA GLY A 95 -9.85 -1.34 14.27
C GLY A 95 -8.81 -1.73 13.22
N ARG A 96 -9.24 -2.14 12.03
CA ARG A 96 -8.34 -2.53 10.93
C ARG A 96 -8.19 -1.39 9.92
N PRO A 97 -7.00 -1.22 9.30
CA PRO A 97 -6.82 -0.28 8.21
C PRO A 97 -7.82 -0.53 7.07
N ASP A 98 -8.43 0.55 6.59
CA ASP A 98 -9.33 0.56 5.44
C ASP A 98 -8.91 1.66 4.46
N PHE A 99 -8.28 1.23 3.38
CA PHE A 99 -7.80 2.15 2.36
C PHE A 99 -8.93 2.89 1.64
N GLY A 100 -10.12 2.29 1.52
CA GLY A 100 -11.29 2.94 0.93
C GLY A 100 -11.75 4.15 1.76
N LEU A 101 -11.70 4.04 3.09
CA LEU A 101 -11.95 5.18 3.99
C LEU A 101 -10.86 6.23 3.87
N LEU A 102 -9.58 5.82 3.84
CA LEU A 102 -8.46 6.74 3.65
C LEU A 102 -8.54 7.48 2.31
N GLN A 103 -8.91 6.80 1.24
CA GLN A 103 -9.02 7.40 -0.09
C GLN A 103 -10.00 8.58 -0.13
N ARG A 104 -11.08 8.55 0.68
CA ARG A 104 -12.03 9.66 0.81
C ARG A 104 -11.41 10.91 1.45
N ARG A 105 -10.32 10.72 2.21
CA ARG A 105 -9.54 11.78 2.86
C ARG A 105 -8.48 12.36 1.93
N MET A 106 -7.89 11.55 1.06
CA MET A 106 -6.77 11.94 0.21
C MET A 106 -7.13 13.11 -0.71
N GLY A 107 -6.20 14.08 -0.83
CA GLY A 107 -6.37 15.25 -1.70
C GLY A 107 -7.39 16.28 -1.21
N VAL A 108 -7.94 16.16 -0.01
CA VAL A 108 -8.84 17.14 0.57
C VAL A 108 -8.03 18.32 1.12
N VAL A 109 -8.07 19.46 0.43
CA VAL A 109 -7.37 20.71 0.79
C VAL A 109 -8.29 21.77 1.41
N ASN A 110 -9.61 21.55 1.39
CA ASN A 110 -10.56 22.45 2.03
C ASN A 110 -10.60 22.18 3.54
N ALA A 111 -10.19 23.16 4.35
CA ALA A 111 -10.04 23.03 5.80
C ALA A 111 -11.34 22.58 6.50
N ARG A 112 -12.52 23.14 6.13
CA ARG A 112 -13.80 22.76 6.74
C ARG A 112 -14.16 21.31 6.43
N ARG A 113 -13.93 20.89 5.19
CA ARG A 113 -14.16 19.49 4.77
C ARG A 113 -13.18 18.54 5.46
N ALA A 114 -11.90 18.91 5.55
CA ALA A 114 -10.88 18.13 6.25
C ALA A 114 -11.23 17.94 7.73
N ALA A 115 -11.62 19.02 8.43
CA ALA A 115 -12.02 18.98 9.83
C ALA A 115 -13.26 18.09 10.06
N ARG A 116 -14.27 18.17 9.18
CA ARG A 116 -15.43 17.28 9.27
C ARG A 116 -15.06 15.82 9.10
N LEU A 117 -14.26 15.50 8.07
CA LEU A 117 -13.80 14.13 7.81
C LEU A 117 -12.89 13.59 8.93
N ALA A 118 -12.16 14.47 9.63
CA ALA A 118 -11.37 14.08 10.80
C ALA A 118 -12.25 13.59 11.97
N LEU A 119 -13.49 14.08 12.07
CA LEU A 119 -14.46 13.59 13.04
C LEU A 119 -15.14 12.28 12.58
N ASP A 120 -15.49 12.21 11.29
CA ASP A 120 -16.25 11.08 10.75
C ASP A 120 -15.38 9.83 10.50
N SER A 121 -14.13 10.05 10.10
CA SER A 121 -13.16 9.00 9.74
C SER A 121 -11.74 9.49 10.07
N PRO A 122 -11.37 9.52 11.35
CA PRO A 122 -10.08 10.06 11.78
C PRO A 122 -8.92 9.27 11.18
N ALA A 123 -7.90 10.01 10.75
CA ALA A 123 -6.65 9.42 10.32
C ALA A 123 -5.80 9.06 11.55
N HIS A 124 -5.00 8.01 11.41
CA HIS A 124 -4.03 7.57 12.40
C HIS A 124 -2.66 7.44 11.75
N LEU A 125 -1.61 8.02 12.35
CA LEU A 125 -0.24 7.92 11.86
C LEU A 125 0.50 6.79 12.57
N MET A 126 0.85 5.75 11.82
CA MET A 126 1.70 4.64 12.26
C MET A 126 3.16 5.05 12.04
N ILE A 127 3.84 5.48 13.09
CA ILE A 127 5.22 6.00 13.03
C ILE A 127 6.18 4.83 13.21
N PHE A 128 7.06 4.59 12.27
CA PHE A 128 7.94 3.42 12.30
C PHE A 128 9.43 3.73 12.10
N ASP A 129 9.81 5.00 11.87
CA ASP A 129 11.21 5.41 11.79
C ASP A 129 11.40 6.88 12.20
N VAL A 130 12.61 7.24 12.62
CA VAL A 130 13.06 8.61 12.89
C VAL A 130 14.35 8.88 12.13
N MET A 131 14.35 9.96 11.34
CA MET A 131 15.45 10.31 10.45
C MET A 131 16.30 11.45 11.00
N PHE A 132 15.71 12.27 11.86
CA PHE A 132 16.35 13.45 12.45
C PHE A 132 15.70 13.74 13.81
N LEU A 133 16.50 14.12 14.80
CA LEU A 133 16.04 14.46 16.14
C LEU A 133 16.97 15.51 16.79
N ASP A 134 16.41 16.61 17.27
CA ASP A 134 17.07 17.64 18.05
C ASP A 134 18.44 18.11 17.49
N GLY A 135 18.49 18.43 16.20
CA GLY A 135 19.70 18.89 15.53
C GLY A 135 20.61 17.78 15.00
N THR A 136 20.31 16.52 15.30
CA THR A 136 21.13 15.38 14.91
C THR A 136 20.47 14.57 13.79
N THR A 137 21.20 14.32 12.70
CA THR A 137 20.78 13.37 11.67
C THR A 137 21.01 11.94 12.14
N LEU A 138 20.02 11.07 11.91
CA LEU A 138 20.09 9.64 12.25
C LEU A 138 20.17 8.77 10.99
N LEU A 139 20.39 9.38 9.82
CA LEU A 139 20.39 8.65 8.53
C LEU A 139 21.44 7.54 8.48
N ASP A 140 22.62 7.79 9.05
CA ASP A 140 23.74 6.84 9.06
C ASP A 140 23.64 5.85 10.26
N SER A 141 22.77 6.09 11.22
CA SER A 141 22.51 5.17 12.33
C SER A 141 21.84 3.90 11.83
N SER A 142 22.09 2.79 12.52
CA SER A 142 21.40 1.54 12.23
C SER A 142 19.89 1.66 12.48
N TYR A 143 19.09 0.82 11.81
CA TYR A 143 17.64 0.76 12.06
C TYR A 143 17.33 0.50 13.54
N ALA A 144 18.10 -0.37 14.21
CA ALA A 144 17.93 -0.66 15.64
C ALA A 144 18.09 0.61 16.51
N GLU A 145 19.14 1.40 16.29
CA GLU A 145 19.38 2.66 17.00
C GLU A 145 18.27 3.69 16.73
N ARG A 146 17.82 3.81 15.49
CA ARG A 146 16.70 4.71 15.15
C ARG A 146 15.40 4.29 15.83
N ARG A 147 15.12 2.98 15.91
CA ARG A 147 13.95 2.46 16.64
C ARG A 147 14.02 2.69 18.14
N GLU A 148 15.20 2.58 18.72
CA GLU A 148 15.42 2.92 20.12
C GLU A 148 15.14 4.41 20.36
N ALA A 149 15.72 5.29 19.54
CA ALA A 149 15.47 6.73 19.60
C ALA A 149 13.98 7.07 19.44
N LEU A 150 13.28 6.41 18.51
CA LEU A 150 11.85 6.58 18.30
C LEU A 150 11.02 6.12 19.51
N SER A 151 11.38 4.97 20.12
CA SER A 151 10.72 4.47 21.30
C SER A 151 10.87 5.39 22.51
N TRP A 152 12.03 6.05 22.63
CA TRP A 152 12.33 7.03 23.65
C TRP A 152 11.42 8.27 23.62
N LEU A 153 10.85 8.58 22.44
CA LEU A 153 9.92 9.71 22.29
C LEU A 153 8.54 9.46 22.91
N GLY A 154 8.18 8.20 23.20
CA GLY A 154 6.93 7.84 23.86
C GLY A 154 5.67 8.31 23.10
N LEU A 155 5.70 8.24 21.78
CA LEU A 155 4.65 8.77 20.91
C LEU A 155 3.44 7.83 20.86
N GLU A 156 2.55 7.97 21.83
CA GLU A 156 1.25 7.31 21.88
C GLU A 156 0.15 8.35 22.00
N GLY A 157 -0.95 8.15 21.24
CA GLY A 157 -2.06 9.09 21.25
C GLY A 157 -3.27 8.61 20.46
N PRO A 158 -4.36 9.38 20.45
CA PRO A 158 -5.60 8.96 19.79
C PRO A 158 -5.48 8.85 18.27
N HIS A 159 -4.49 9.53 17.67
CA HIS A 159 -4.31 9.61 16.22
C HIS A 159 -2.90 9.22 15.75
N TRP A 160 -2.07 8.66 16.62
CA TRP A 160 -0.74 8.15 16.27
C TRP A 160 -0.28 7.09 17.25
N SER A 161 0.59 6.24 16.77
CA SER A 161 1.29 5.24 17.59
C SER A 161 2.62 4.86 16.94
N VAL A 162 3.49 4.24 17.75
CA VAL A 162 4.73 3.61 17.30
C VAL A 162 4.52 2.09 17.35
N PRO A 163 4.14 1.45 16.23
CA PRO A 163 3.89 0.01 16.20
C PRO A 163 5.14 -0.76 16.60
N ALA A 164 4.96 -1.85 17.35
CA ALA A 164 6.05 -2.74 17.69
C ALA A 164 6.62 -3.43 16.44
N TYR A 165 7.89 -3.80 16.50
CA TYR A 165 8.52 -4.75 15.59
C TYR A 165 8.92 -6.02 16.33
N VAL A 166 9.09 -7.11 15.61
CA VAL A 166 9.59 -8.37 16.15
C VAL A 166 10.97 -8.65 15.55
N HIS A 167 11.95 -8.89 16.40
CA HIS A 167 13.30 -9.26 15.99
C HIS A 167 13.35 -10.76 15.67
N GLY A 168 13.74 -11.12 14.46
CA GLY A 168 13.65 -12.50 13.99
C GLY A 168 12.19 -12.98 13.89
N GLN A 169 11.96 -14.29 13.88
CA GLN A 169 10.63 -14.90 13.89
C GLN A 169 9.70 -14.47 12.74
N GLY A 170 10.29 -14.27 11.55
CA GLY A 170 9.54 -13.76 10.39
C GLY A 170 8.33 -14.62 10.02
N ALA A 171 8.42 -15.94 10.16
CA ALA A 171 7.30 -16.86 9.90
C ALA A 171 6.14 -16.63 10.89
N GLN A 172 6.41 -16.47 12.18
CA GLN A 172 5.38 -16.23 13.21
C GLN A 172 4.69 -14.88 13.00
N VAL A 173 5.47 -13.83 12.61
CA VAL A 173 4.89 -12.52 12.25
C VAL A 173 4.01 -12.62 11.03
N TRP A 174 4.43 -13.40 10.02
CA TRP A 174 3.61 -13.66 8.84
C TRP A 174 2.28 -14.32 9.18
N ASP A 175 2.32 -15.37 9.99
CA ASP A 175 1.11 -16.08 10.43
C ASP A 175 0.15 -15.15 11.21
N ALA A 176 0.69 -14.28 12.05
CA ALA A 176 -0.10 -13.27 12.76
C ALA A 176 -0.72 -12.26 11.80
N VAL A 177 0.04 -11.75 10.82
CA VAL A 177 -0.45 -10.82 9.79
C VAL A 177 -1.57 -11.44 8.95
N VAL A 178 -1.42 -12.71 8.56
CA VAL A 178 -2.46 -13.45 7.82
C VAL A 178 -3.73 -13.62 8.66
N ARG A 179 -3.59 -14.03 9.92
CA ARG A 179 -4.72 -14.21 10.84
C ARG A 179 -5.49 -12.92 11.09
N GLU A 180 -4.77 -11.81 11.25
CA GLU A 180 -5.36 -10.48 11.48
C GLU A 180 -5.85 -9.82 10.18
N GLY A 181 -5.63 -10.43 9.02
CA GLY A 181 -6.07 -9.89 7.72
C GLY A 181 -5.33 -8.61 7.30
N LEU A 182 -4.09 -8.41 7.76
CA LEU A 182 -3.26 -7.26 7.37
C LEU A 182 -2.65 -7.46 5.97
N GLU A 183 -2.16 -6.37 5.36
CA GLU A 183 -1.68 -6.36 3.96
C GLU A 183 -0.41 -7.21 3.75
N GLY A 184 0.40 -7.38 4.78
CA GLY A 184 1.66 -8.10 4.68
C GLY A 184 2.66 -7.71 5.77
N VAL A 185 3.93 -7.93 5.48
CA VAL A 185 5.06 -7.67 6.37
C VAL A 185 6.10 -6.79 5.67
N VAL A 186 6.71 -5.89 6.42
CA VAL A 186 7.94 -5.21 6.04
C VAL A 186 9.08 -5.72 6.93
N ALA A 187 10.04 -6.43 6.33
CA ALA A 187 11.28 -6.83 6.99
C ALA A 187 12.33 -5.73 6.79
N LYS A 188 12.93 -5.26 7.87
CA LYS A 188 13.96 -4.22 7.89
C LYS A 188 15.24 -4.78 8.52
N ARG A 189 16.38 -4.64 7.83
CA ARG A 189 17.66 -5.13 8.36
C ARG A 189 18.09 -4.27 9.54
N LEU A 190 18.33 -4.88 10.69
CA LEU A 190 18.63 -4.19 11.95
C LEU A 190 19.83 -3.24 11.87
N SER A 191 20.89 -3.64 11.13
CA SER A 191 22.12 -2.84 10.96
C SER A 191 22.05 -1.81 9.83
N SER A 192 20.88 -1.65 9.17
CA SER A 192 20.81 -0.80 7.97
C SER A 192 20.73 0.69 8.28
N PRO A 193 21.46 1.54 7.54
CA PRO A 193 21.21 2.97 7.52
C PRO A 193 19.89 3.30 6.84
N TYR A 194 19.43 4.52 6.95
CA TYR A 194 18.30 5.05 6.21
C TYR A 194 18.78 5.72 4.93
N ALA A 195 18.37 5.21 3.77
CA ALA A 195 18.75 5.72 2.45
C ALA A 195 17.61 6.56 1.85
N PRO A 196 17.62 7.91 1.98
CA PRO A 196 16.54 8.78 1.52
C PRO A 196 16.26 8.65 0.03
N GLY A 197 14.97 8.46 -0.33
CA GLY A 197 14.51 8.36 -1.72
C GLY A 197 14.90 7.07 -2.44
N VAL A 198 15.73 6.22 -1.83
CA VAL A 198 16.26 5.01 -2.47
C VAL A 198 15.36 3.79 -2.19
N ARG A 199 15.19 2.96 -3.22
CA ARG A 199 14.62 1.61 -3.06
C ARG A 199 15.74 0.66 -2.64
N SER A 200 15.73 0.23 -1.39
CA SER A 200 16.82 -0.53 -0.79
C SER A 200 16.43 -1.97 -0.47
N ALA A 201 17.32 -2.91 -0.73
CA ALA A 201 17.18 -4.31 -0.35
C ALA A 201 17.27 -4.54 1.19
N HIS A 202 17.70 -3.53 1.95
CA HIS A 202 17.67 -3.56 3.41
C HIS A 202 16.24 -3.48 3.97
N TRP A 203 15.27 -3.08 3.17
CA TRP A 203 13.85 -3.14 3.47
C TRP A 203 13.16 -4.03 2.44
N ARG A 204 12.50 -5.10 2.88
CA ARG A 204 11.74 -6.03 2.03
C ARG A 204 10.28 -6.02 2.43
N LYS A 205 9.38 -5.88 1.44
CA LYS A 205 7.95 -5.99 1.65
C LYS A 205 7.44 -7.31 1.07
N THR A 206 6.82 -8.11 1.91
CA THR A 206 6.10 -9.33 1.51
C THR A 206 4.61 -9.05 1.69
N ARG A 207 3.83 -9.15 0.61
CA ARG A 207 2.39 -8.93 0.65
C ARG A 207 1.65 -10.25 0.77
N ARG A 208 0.57 -10.24 1.52
CA ARG A 208 -0.42 -11.31 1.47
C ARG A 208 -1.12 -11.23 0.11
N MET A 209 -1.19 -12.34 -0.59
CA MET A 209 -1.90 -12.48 -1.85
C MET A 209 -2.89 -13.62 -1.71
N GLU A 210 -4.13 -13.40 -2.09
CA GLU A 210 -5.13 -14.46 -2.17
C GLU A 210 -5.10 -15.05 -3.58
N THR A 211 -5.13 -16.35 -3.68
CA THR A 211 -5.26 -17.06 -4.97
C THR A 211 -6.73 -17.35 -5.21
N LEU A 212 -7.21 -16.99 -6.38
CA LEU A 212 -8.61 -17.08 -6.77
C LEU A 212 -8.73 -17.67 -8.16
N ASP A 213 -9.69 -18.56 -8.35
CA ASP A 213 -10.14 -18.99 -9.66
C ASP A 213 -11.22 -18.02 -10.15
N VAL A 214 -10.95 -17.36 -11.27
CA VAL A 214 -11.82 -16.35 -11.86
C VAL A 214 -12.25 -16.74 -13.26
N ILE A 215 -13.43 -16.31 -13.68
CA ILE A 215 -13.98 -16.59 -15.00
C ILE A 215 -13.69 -15.42 -15.92
N ILE A 216 -13.13 -15.70 -17.10
CA ILE A 216 -12.86 -14.68 -18.12
C ILE A 216 -14.16 -14.38 -18.86
N GLY A 217 -14.59 -13.12 -18.82
CA GLY A 217 -15.79 -12.64 -19.50
C GLY A 217 -15.50 -11.63 -20.63
N GLY A 218 -14.24 -11.23 -20.77
CA GLY A 218 -13.82 -10.29 -21.82
C GLY A 218 -12.33 -9.99 -21.74
N TRP A 219 -11.90 -9.11 -22.62
CA TRP A 219 -10.52 -8.60 -22.66
C TRP A 219 -10.47 -7.21 -23.28
N THR A 220 -9.36 -6.50 -23.08
CA THR A 220 -9.07 -5.23 -23.72
C THR A 220 -7.78 -5.35 -24.53
N GLN A 221 -7.72 -4.60 -25.63
CA GLN A 221 -6.59 -4.58 -26.55
C GLN A 221 -5.29 -4.12 -25.84
N ARG A 222 -4.17 -4.77 -26.18
CA ARG A 222 -2.86 -4.33 -25.76
C ARG A 222 -2.42 -3.08 -26.53
N ASN A 223 -2.09 -2.01 -25.83
CA ASN A 223 -1.65 -0.78 -26.48
C ASN A 223 -0.37 -1.02 -27.31
N GLY A 224 -0.40 -0.58 -28.57
CA GLY A 224 0.73 -0.71 -29.50
C GLY A 224 0.98 -2.11 -30.07
N ALA A 225 0.14 -3.09 -29.73
CA ALA A 225 0.20 -4.44 -30.33
C ALA A 225 -0.73 -4.57 -31.55
N ALA A 226 -0.54 -5.66 -32.31
CA ALA A 226 -1.44 -6.01 -33.41
C ALA A 226 -2.89 -6.21 -32.89
N GLU A 227 -3.87 -6.05 -33.79
CA GLU A 227 -5.27 -6.29 -33.47
C GLU A 227 -5.50 -7.72 -33.00
N GLY A 228 -6.34 -7.89 -31.97
CA GLY A 228 -6.63 -9.20 -31.38
C GLY A 228 -5.68 -9.66 -30.29
N VAL A 229 -4.68 -8.87 -29.92
CA VAL A 229 -3.76 -9.21 -28.83
C VAL A 229 -4.26 -8.65 -27.50
N PRO A 230 -4.63 -9.49 -26.50
CA PRO A 230 -5.11 -9.03 -25.22
C PRO A 230 -4.01 -8.32 -24.42
N GLY A 231 -4.32 -7.14 -23.89
CA GLY A 231 -3.50 -6.40 -22.93
C GLY A 231 -3.91 -6.70 -21.49
N ALA A 232 -5.21 -6.91 -21.29
CA ALA A 232 -5.75 -7.34 -20.00
C ALA A 232 -7.01 -8.18 -20.22
N VAL A 233 -7.25 -9.15 -19.33
CA VAL A 233 -8.49 -9.92 -19.28
C VAL A 233 -9.45 -9.32 -18.27
N LEU A 234 -10.73 -9.28 -18.60
CA LEU A 234 -11.83 -8.86 -17.75
C LEU A 234 -12.40 -10.10 -17.07
N VAL A 235 -12.34 -10.13 -15.76
CA VAL A 235 -12.63 -11.33 -14.98
C VAL A 235 -13.79 -11.13 -14.02
N GLY A 236 -14.45 -12.23 -13.67
CA GLY A 236 -15.54 -12.25 -12.72
C GLY A 236 -15.59 -13.49 -11.87
N LEU A 237 -16.50 -13.46 -10.89
CA LEU A 237 -16.85 -14.60 -10.05
C LEU A 237 -18.33 -14.91 -10.15
N ASP A 238 -18.68 -16.19 -10.03
CA ASP A 238 -20.07 -16.60 -9.94
C ASP A 238 -20.72 -16.01 -8.70
N GLY A 239 -21.93 -15.50 -8.89
CA GLY A 239 -22.78 -15.02 -7.83
C GLY A 239 -24.22 -15.52 -8.00
N PRO A 240 -25.10 -15.33 -7.01
CA PRO A 240 -26.50 -15.79 -7.06
C PRO A 240 -27.29 -15.24 -8.26
N ALA A 241 -26.91 -14.05 -8.75
CA ALA A 241 -27.57 -13.37 -9.87
C ALA A 241 -26.86 -13.60 -11.23
N GLY A 242 -25.76 -14.36 -11.26
CA GLY A 242 -24.92 -14.57 -12.43
C GLY A 242 -23.49 -14.11 -12.23
N LEU A 243 -22.72 -14.03 -13.30
CA LEU A 243 -21.31 -13.65 -13.27
C LEU A 243 -21.15 -12.18 -12.87
N ARG A 244 -20.48 -11.91 -11.75
CA ARG A 244 -20.18 -10.57 -11.26
C ARG A 244 -18.76 -10.14 -11.66
N TYR A 245 -18.63 -8.94 -12.17
CA TYR A 245 -17.34 -8.39 -12.57
C TYR A 245 -16.41 -8.21 -11.37
N ALA A 246 -15.22 -8.76 -11.43
CA ALA A 246 -14.21 -8.69 -10.36
C ALA A 246 -13.01 -7.79 -10.71
N GLY A 247 -12.92 -7.30 -11.94
CA GLY A 247 -11.85 -6.38 -12.35
C GLY A 247 -11.13 -6.79 -13.62
N SER A 248 -9.99 -6.15 -13.86
CA SER A 248 -9.13 -6.35 -15.03
C SER A 248 -7.76 -6.86 -14.59
N VAL A 249 -7.23 -7.90 -15.24
CA VAL A 249 -5.94 -8.52 -14.98
C VAL A 249 -5.03 -8.30 -16.18
N GLY A 250 -4.07 -7.37 -16.05
CA GLY A 250 -3.15 -6.98 -17.13
C GLY A 250 -1.68 -7.27 -16.84
N SER A 251 -1.37 -7.97 -15.75
CA SER A 251 0.01 -8.30 -15.37
C SER A 251 0.15 -9.79 -15.05
N GLY A 252 1.36 -10.32 -15.24
CA GLY A 252 1.71 -11.71 -14.91
C GLY A 252 1.67 -12.67 -16.11
N MET A 253 1.00 -12.33 -17.21
CA MET A 253 0.98 -13.16 -18.43
C MET A 253 2.31 -13.07 -19.19
N SER A 254 2.85 -14.22 -19.56
CA SER A 254 3.97 -14.34 -20.51
C SER A 254 3.48 -14.13 -21.95
N GLU A 255 4.39 -13.81 -22.88
CA GLU A 255 4.05 -13.68 -24.32
C GLU A 255 3.48 -14.99 -24.90
N HIS A 256 3.92 -16.13 -24.41
CA HIS A 256 3.37 -17.44 -24.80
C HIS A 256 1.92 -17.58 -24.35
N GLU A 257 1.62 -17.28 -23.10
CA GLU A 257 0.25 -17.34 -22.56
C GLU A 257 -0.68 -16.34 -23.26
N ILE A 258 -0.19 -15.14 -23.59
CA ILE A 258 -0.95 -14.15 -24.36
C ILE A 258 -1.31 -14.72 -25.75
N ALA A 259 -0.36 -15.36 -26.45
CA ALA A 259 -0.61 -15.93 -27.76
C ALA A 259 -1.61 -17.10 -27.70
N GLU A 260 -1.46 -17.99 -26.70
CA GLU A 260 -2.38 -19.08 -26.45
C GLU A 260 -3.79 -18.58 -26.11
N LEU A 261 -3.87 -17.63 -25.20
CA LEU A 261 -5.13 -17.02 -24.78
C LEU A 261 -5.83 -16.30 -25.95
N SER A 262 -5.09 -15.58 -26.80
CA SER A 262 -5.64 -14.92 -27.99
C SER A 262 -6.39 -15.90 -28.90
N ALA A 263 -5.81 -17.09 -29.11
CA ALA A 263 -6.44 -18.13 -29.95
C ALA A 263 -7.76 -18.63 -29.33
N TYR A 264 -7.81 -18.84 -28.02
CA TYR A 264 -9.05 -19.24 -27.34
C TYR A 264 -10.10 -18.13 -27.36
N LEU A 265 -9.73 -16.88 -27.08
CA LEU A 265 -10.65 -15.74 -27.00
C LEU A 265 -11.30 -15.45 -28.36
N ALA A 266 -10.57 -15.66 -29.47
CA ALA A 266 -11.07 -15.41 -30.83
C ALA A 266 -12.27 -16.29 -31.22
N VAL A 267 -12.39 -17.50 -30.68
CA VAL A 267 -13.46 -18.46 -31.04
C VAL A 267 -14.67 -18.41 -30.10
N ILE A 268 -14.59 -17.69 -28.98
CA ILE A 268 -15.67 -17.59 -27.98
C ILE A 268 -16.23 -16.16 -27.85
N THR A 269 -16.17 -15.38 -28.92
CA THR A 269 -16.63 -13.98 -28.94
C THR A 269 -18.14 -13.86 -28.69
N ARG A 270 -18.54 -12.77 -28.03
CA ARG A 270 -19.95 -12.42 -27.85
C ARG A 270 -20.16 -10.90 -27.98
N SER A 271 -21.38 -10.49 -28.30
CA SER A 271 -21.71 -9.07 -28.57
C SER A 271 -21.98 -8.23 -27.34
N THR A 272 -22.30 -8.85 -26.20
CA THR A 272 -22.70 -8.16 -24.98
C THR A 272 -21.90 -8.64 -23.78
N SER A 273 -21.79 -7.83 -22.74
CA SER A 273 -21.13 -8.22 -21.48
C SER A 273 -21.79 -9.46 -20.86
N PRO A 274 -21.00 -10.45 -20.39
CA PRO A 274 -21.51 -11.55 -19.58
C PRO A 274 -21.72 -11.16 -18.11
N PHE A 275 -21.24 -9.99 -17.69
CA PHE A 275 -21.31 -9.57 -16.28
C PHE A 275 -22.65 -8.90 -16.00
N VAL A 276 -23.30 -9.31 -14.90
CA VAL A 276 -24.62 -8.78 -14.52
C VAL A 276 -24.56 -7.38 -13.90
N ASP A 277 -23.38 -6.96 -13.42
CA ASP A 277 -23.15 -5.69 -12.74
C ASP A 277 -22.20 -4.74 -13.50
N GLN A 278 -21.76 -5.10 -14.71
CA GLN A 278 -20.85 -4.30 -15.52
C GLN A 278 -21.09 -4.51 -17.01
N SER A 279 -21.80 -3.59 -17.63
CA SER A 279 -22.13 -3.67 -19.07
C SER A 279 -21.21 -2.85 -19.97
N ASP A 280 -20.48 -1.89 -19.41
CA ASP A 280 -19.65 -0.95 -20.17
C ASP A 280 -18.25 -0.85 -19.59
N VAL A 281 -17.28 -1.36 -20.37
CA VAL A 281 -15.85 -1.20 -20.12
C VAL A 281 -15.25 -0.72 -21.44
N ALA A 282 -14.60 0.43 -21.43
CA ALA A 282 -14.02 1.04 -22.62
C ALA A 282 -13.05 0.08 -23.33
N GLY A 283 -13.28 -0.15 -24.63
CA GLY A 283 -12.46 -1.04 -25.45
C GLY A 283 -12.59 -2.53 -25.10
N ALA A 284 -13.66 -2.95 -24.44
CA ALA A 284 -13.89 -4.33 -24.13
C ALA A 284 -14.32 -5.15 -25.34
N HIS A 285 -13.70 -6.32 -25.47
CA HIS A 285 -14.13 -7.41 -26.33
C HIS A 285 -14.71 -8.51 -25.44
N TRP A 286 -16.03 -8.74 -25.54
CA TRP A 286 -16.71 -9.70 -24.68
C TRP A 286 -16.58 -11.12 -25.22
N VAL A 287 -16.53 -12.09 -24.31
CA VAL A 287 -16.44 -13.52 -24.64
C VAL A 287 -17.41 -14.34 -23.80
N GLU A 288 -17.76 -15.51 -24.30
CA GLU A 288 -18.51 -16.50 -23.54
C GLU A 288 -17.73 -16.88 -22.27
N PRO A 289 -18.35 -16.83 -21.07
CA PRO A 289 -17.67 -17.03 -19.80
C PRO A 289 -17.37 -18.51 -19.53
N ARG A 290 -16.51 -19.09 -20.36
CA ARG A 290 -16.12 -20.50 -20.30
C ARG A 290 -14.76 -20.73 -19.70
N LEU A 291 -13.81 -19.83 -19.99
CA LEU A 291 -12.42 -19.97 -19.53
C LEU A 291 -12.28 -19.55 -18.06
N VAL A 292 -11.60 -20.37 -17.30
CA VAL A 292 -11.22 -20.11 -15.91
C VAL A 292 -9.72 -19.87 -15.84
N ALA A 293 -9.34 -18.86 -15.06
CA ALA A 293 -7.95 -18.53 -14.79
C ALA A 293 -7.70 -18.46 -13.28
N GLU A 294 -6.50 -18.83 -12.87
CA GLU A 294 -6.00 -18.60 -11.53
C GLU A 294 -5.32 -17.22 -11.50
N VAL A 295 -5.71 -16.38 -10.56
CA VAL A 295 -5.10 -15.08 -10.32
C VAL A 295 -4.75 -14.93 -8.84
N THR A 296 -3.73 -14.14 -8.53
CA THR A 296 -3.50 -13.68 -7.16
C THR A 296 -3.92 -12.23 -7.04
N ALA A 297 -4.51 -11.87 -5.91
CA ALA A 297 -4.89 -10.50 -5.61
C ALA A 297 -4.54 -10.14 -4.16
N ALA A 298 -4.25 -8.86 -3.91
CA ALA A 298 -3.90 -8.40 -2.58
C ALA A 298 -5.12 -8.36 -1.64
N GLU A 299 -6.25 -7.89 -2.15
CA GLU A 299 -7.49 -7.73 -1.38
C GLU A 299 -8.67 -7.39 -2.31
N TRP A 300 -9.87 -7.29 -1.72
CA TRP A 300 -11.07 -6.81 -2.35
C TRP A 300 -11.28 -5.32 -2.05
N THR A 301 -11.63 -4.53 -3.05
CA THR A 301 -12.09 -3.16 -2.85
C THR A 301 -13.52 -3.15 -2.29
N THR A 302 -13.96 -2.04 -1.70
CA THR A 302 -15.36 -1.83 -1.26
C THR A 302 -16.37 -1.97 -2.40
N ALA A 303 -15.94 -1.76 -3.64
CA ALA A 303 -16.76 -1.97 -4.84
C ALA A 303 -16.81 -3.43 -5.30
N GLY A 304 -16.22 -4.37 -4.55
CA GLY A 304 -16.16 -5.79 -4.92
C GLY A 304 -15.26 -6.08 -6.12
N ARG A 305 -14.14 -5.35 -6.27
CA ARG A 305 -13.14 -5.56 -7.31
C ARG A 305 -11.84 -6.05 -6.71
N LEU A 306 -11.10 -6.86 -7.44
CA LEU A 306 -9.76 -7.33 -7.07
C LEU A 306 -8.77 -6.16 -7.12
N ARG A 307 -7.97 -6.01 -6.07
CA ARG A 307 -6.91 -5.01 -5.99
C ARG A 307 -5.58 -5.64 -6.36
N HIS A 308 -4.89 -5.03 -7.34
CA HIS A 308 -3.61 -5.51 -7.88
C HIS A 308 -3.62 -6.99 -8.30
N PRO A 309 -4.60 -7.43 -9.10
CA PRO A 309 -4.64 -8.82 -9.54
C PRO A 309 -3.46 -9.11 -10.47
N VAL A 310 -2.89 -10.32 -10.32
CA VAL A 310 -1.77 -10.82 -11.12
C VAL A 310 -2.15 -12.19 -11.65
N TRP A 311 -2.04 -12.36 -12.95
CA TRP A 311 -2.25 -13.63 -13.63
C TRP A 311 -1.25 -14.68 -13.16
N GLN A 312 -1.73 -15.91 -12.94
CA GLN A 312 -0.89 -17.05 -12.60
C GLN A 312 -0.89 -18.07 -13.74
N ARG A 313 -2.07 -18.48 -14.20
CA ARG A 313 -2.24 -19.47 -15.29
C ARG A 313 -3.69 -19.60 -15.72
N LEU A 314 -3.93 -20.21 -16.89
CA LEU A 314 -5.23 -20.81 -17.22
C LEU A 314 -5.50 -22.05 -16.34
N ARG A 315 -6.78 -22.31 -16.12
CA ARG A 315 -7.28 -23.50 -15.42
C ARG A 315 -8.15 -24.33 -16.37
N PRO A 316 -7.52 -25.11 -17.29
CA PRO A 316 -8.27 -25.95 -18.24
C PRO A 316 -9.13 -27.02 -17.54
N ASP A 317 -8.68 -27.44 -16.35
CA ASP A 317 -9.39 -28.37 -15.48
C ASP A 317 -10.72 -27.85 -14.94
N LEU A 318 -10.91 -26.53 -14.89
CA LEU A 318 -12.14 -25.84 -14.44
C LEU A 318 -12.90 -25.18 -15.59
N THR A 319 -12.38 -25.21 -16.82
CA THR A 319 -13.00 -24.61 -17.99
C THR A 319 -14.36 -25.27 -18.27
N ARG A 320 -15.38 -24.45 -18.52
CA ARG A 320 -16.75 -24.90 -18.80
C ARG A 320 -16.87 -25.25 -20.27
N LEU A 321 -17.13 -26.49 -20.55
CA LEU A 321 -17.21 -27.01 -21.95
C LEU A 321 -18.58 -26.83 -22.59
N GLU A 322 -19.60 -26.32 -21.86
CA GLU A 322 -20.97 -26.09 -22.36
C GLU A 322 -21.45 -24.67 -22.09
#